data_357622504341fad52229eca3d1dbb467
#
_entry.id   357622504341fad52229eca3d1dbb467
#
_cell.length_a   1.000
_cell.length_b   1.000
_cell.length_c   1.000
_cell.angle_alpha   90.00
_cell.angle_beta   90.00
_cell.angle_gamma   90.00
#
_symmetry.space_group_name_H-M   'P 1'
#
loop_
_entity.id
_entity.type
_entity.pdbx_description
1 polymer ?
#
loop_
_entity_poly.entity_id
_entity_poly.type
_entity_poly.pdbx_seq_one_letter_code
_entity_poly.pdbx_strand_id
1 'polypeptide(L)'
;MVKGIVIPPADEDALIERELSSLADYQDAVGGWIEAIHIRKLGVALYVPEEGQLLNQPFNPRATFLWWYYVPAARLGELLRGPVLIVGSPDAQGSDRDVPEELLARFAQTSGWALDVRPRANPFWYRVQMTYDTYWEVLVWAMLILDRWPDADDVRIVEGVEIDEVPLVQP
;
A
#
# COMPACT_ATOMS: atom_id res chain seq x y z
N MET A 1 14.17 1.50 -19.81
CA MET A 1 12.87 2.15 -19.63
C MET A 1 12.08 1.27 -18.69
N VAL A 2 11.56 1.83 -17.60
CA VAL A 2 10.85 1.13 -16.53
C VAL A 2 9.43 1.71 -16.45
N LYS A 3 8.42 0.84 -16.32
CA LYS A 3 7.04 1.26 -16.07
C LYS A 3 6.79 1.38 -14.59
N GLY A 4 6.33 2.55 -14.14
CA GLY A 4 5.97 2.85 -12.78
C GLY A 4 4.56 3.42 -12.65
N ILE A 5 4.07 3.47 -11.41
CA ILE A 5 2.78 4.05 -11.04
C ILE A 5 3.01 5.13 -9.99
N VAL A 6 2.50 6.32 -10.24
CA VAL A 6 2.45 7.38 -9.24
C VAL A 6 1.12 7.30 -8.49
N ILE A 7 1.21 7.27 -7.17
CA ILE A 7 0.08 7.44 -6.24
C ILE A 7 0.05 8.91 -5.84
N PRO A 8 -0.92 9.70 -6.35
CA PRO A 8 -1.12 11.08 -5.86
C PRO A 8 -1.53 11.10 -4.39
N PRO A 9 -1.25 12.19 -3.65
CA PRO A 9 -1.64 12.30 -2.24
C PRO A 9 -3.15 12.42 -2.02
N ALA A 10 -3.90 12.99 -2.96
CA ALA A 10 -5.35 13.08 -2.87
C ALA A 10 -6.00 11.74 -3.23
N ASP A 11 -6.90 11.24 -2.39
CA ASP A 11 -7.51 9.90 -2.56
C ASP A 11 -8.41 9.79 -3.79
N GLU A 12 -9.03 10.90 -4.19
CA GLU A 12 -9.87 11.00 -5.37
C GLU A 12 -9.10 11.01 -6.69
N ASP A 13 -7.81 11.30 -6.65
CA ASP A 13 -6.98 11.35 -7.86
C ASP A 13 -6.66 9.94 -8.35
N ALA A 14 -6.79 9.74 -9.66
CA ALA A 14 -6.42 8.48 -10.30
C ALA A 14 -4.91 8.21 -10.20
N LEU A 15 -4.54 6.94 -10.18
CA LEU A 15 -3.16 6.51 -10.32
C LEU A 15 -2.64 6.92 -11.70
N ILE A 16 -1.37 7.32 -11.77
CA ILE A 16 -0.75 7.85 -13.00
C ILE A 16 0.36 6.90 -13.45
N GLU A 17 0.20 6.30 -14.63
CA GLU A 17 1.26 5.52 -15.25
C GLU A 17 2.40 6.42 -15.72
N ARG A 18 3.64 5.97 -15.54
CA ARG A 18 4.86 6.66 -15.96
C ARG A 18 5.84 5.69 -16.62
N GLU A 19 6.46 6.16 -17.69
CA GLU A 19 7.64 5.53 -18.28
C GLU A 19 8.88 6.29 -17.83
N LEU A 20 9.84 5.56 -17.26
CA LEU A 20 11.01 6.11 -16.57
C LEU A 20 12.26 5.63 -17.28
N SER A 21 13.10 6.53 -17.72
CA SER A 21 14.34 6.23 -18.47
C SER A 21 15.58 6.84 -17.82
N SER A 22 15.38 7.84 -16.96
CA SER A 22 16.45 8.60 -16.31
C SER A 22 16.08 8.97 -14.88
N LEU A 23 17.07 9.34 -14.08
CA LEU A 23 16.84 9.87 -12.73
C LEU A 23 15.91 11.09 -12.73
N ALA A 24 15.98 11.91 -13.76
CA ALA A 24 15.12 13.09 -13.91
C ALA A 24 13.63 12.70 -14.00
N ASP A 25 13.31 11.56 -14.65
CA ASP A 25 11.93 11.09 -14.77
C ASP A 25 11.37 10.68 -13.39
N TYR A 26 12.19 10.06 -12.54
CA TYR A 26 11.82 9.71 -11.16
C TYR A 26 11.60 10.97 -10.32
N GLN A 27 12.51 11.93 -10.42
CA GLN A 27 12.41 13.20 -9.70
C GLN A 27 11.20 14.01 -10.14
N ASP A 28 10.89 14.04 -11.44
CA ASP A 28 9.69 14.69 -11.97
C ASP A 28 8.41 14.01 -11.47
N ALA A 29 8.41 12.68 -11.40
CA ALA A 29 7.26 11.90 -10.93
C ALA A 29 6.86 12.20 -9.47
N VAL A 30 7.84 12.52 -8.61
CA VAL A 30 7.60 12.84 -7.19
C VAL A 30 7.72 14.33 -6.87
N GLY A 31 8.15 15.14 -7.82
CA GLY A 31 8.27 16.60 -7.69
C GLY A 31 9.48 17.07 -6.89
N GLY A 32 10.62 16.36 -6.92
CA GLY A 32 11.83 16.76 -6.22
C GLY A 32 12.85 15.63 -6.03
N TRP A 33 13.77 15.81 -5.09
CA TRP A 33 14.73 14.78 -4.70
C TRP A 33 13.99 13.54 -4.17
N ILE A 34 14.56 12.36 -4.44
CA ILE A 34 13.92 11.08 -4.15
C ILE A 34 14.66 10.31 -3.04
N GLU A 35 13.87 9.68 -2.18
CA GLU A 35 14.30 8.64 -1.25
C GLU A 35 13.63 7.31 -1.63
N ALA A 36 14.36 6.19 -1.52
CA ALA A 36 13.85 4.87 -1.87
C ALA A 36 13.45 4.07 -0.62
N ILE A 37 12.25 3.52 -0.62
CA ILE A 37 11.72 2.61 0.39
C ILE A 37 11.43 1.26 -0.26
N HIS A 38 12.06 0.18 0.22
CA HIS A 38 11.87 -1.15 -0.34
C HIS A 38 10.80 -1.94 0.42
N ILE A 39 9.76 -2.39 -0.26
CA ILE A 39 8.76 -3.33 0.26
C ILE A 39 9.03 -4.71 -0.32
N ARG A 40 9.95 -5.44 0.30
CA ARG A 40 10.42 -6.77 -0.18
C ARG A 40 9.29 -7.77 -0.36
N LYS A 41 8.33 -7.83 0.58
CA LYS A 41 7.18 -8.74 0.52
C LYS A 41 6.28 -8.49 -0.69
N LEU A 42 6.24 -7.24 -1.18
CA LEU A 42 5.45 -6.84 -2.33
C LEU A 42 6.27 -6.87 -3.63
N GLY A 43 7.58 -6.99 -3.53
CA GLY A 43 8.48 -6.98 -4.69
C GLY A 43 8.59 -5.61 -5.36
N VAL A 44 8.48 -4.52 -4.61
CA VAL A 44 8.51 -3.15 -5.14
C VAL A 44 9.47 -2.24 -4.38
N ALA A 45 9.85 -1.15 -5.03
CA ALA A 45 10.43 0.04 -4.43
C ALA A 45 9.45 1.20 -4.55
N LEU A 46 9.31 1.97 -3.47
CA LEU A 46 8.61 3.25 -3.45
C LEU A 46 9.66 4.35 -3.52
N TYR A 47 9.51 5.27 -4.44
CA TYR A 47 10.26 6.52 -4.46
C TYR A 47 9.38 7.64 -3.92
N VAL A 48 9.85 8.29 -2.88
CA VAL A 48 9.12 9.34 -2.17
C VAL A 48 9.90 10.65 -2.23
N PRO A 49 9.24 11.82 -2.10
CA PRO A 49 9.95 13.08 -1.98
C PRO A 49 10.80 13.11 -0.71
N GLU A 50 12.12 13.23 -0.84
CA GLU A 50 13.06 13.31 0.30
C GLU A 50 12.73 14.47 1.24
N GLU A 51 12.32 15.60 0.68
CA GLU A 51 11.96 16.82 1.42
C GLU A 51 10.46 16.95 1.71
N GLY A 52 9.66 15.90 1.49
CA GLY A 52 8.20 15.95 1.63
C GLY A 52 7.72 16.39 3.02
N GLN A 53 8.40 15.95 4.07
CA GLN A 53 8.14 16.38 5.46
C GLN A 53 8.53 17.84 5.67
N LEU A 54 9.73 18.23 5.24
CA LEU A 54 10.27 19.57 5.39
C LEU A 54 9.41 20.63 4.67
N LEU A 55 8.98 20.30 3.45
CA LEU A 55 8.13 21.16 2.61
C LEU A 55 6.64 21.08 2.98
N ASN A 56 6.30 20.29 4.00
CA ASN A 56 4.93 20.06 4.44
C ASN A 56 3.98 19.69 3.28
N GLN A 57 4.45 18.82 2.39
CA GLN A 57 3.62 18.30 1.29
C GLN A 57 2.38 17.59 1.85
N PRO A 58 1.29 17.47 1.09
CA PRO A 58 0.09 16.78 1.53
C PRO A 58 0.37 15.34 1.96
N PHE A 59 -0.28 14.87 3.01
CA PHE A 59 -0.24 13.49 3.46
C PHE A 59 -0.76 12.55 2.35
N ASN A 60 -0.07 11.43 2.12
CA ASN A 60 -0.47 10.41 1.16
C ASN A 60 -0.94 9.14 1.90
N PRO A 61 -2.23 9.01 2.19
CA PRO A 61 -2.75 7.90 2.98
C PRO A 61 -2.61 6.56 2.25
N ARG A 62 -2.88 6.51 0.94
CA ARG A 62 -2.78 5.29 0.14
C ARG A 62 -1.38 4.68 0.18
N ALA A 63 -0.36 5.47 -0.08
CA ALA A 63 1.02 5.03 -0.06
C ALA A 63 1.50 4.68 1.36
N THR A 64 1.11 5.48 2.37
CA THR A 64 1.46 5.25 3.77
C THR A 64 0.88 3.94 4.28
N PHE A 65 -0.41 3.68 4.06
CA PHE A 65 -1.05 2.47 4.55
C PHE A 65 -0.60 1.22 3.79
N LEU A 66 -0.29 1.34 2.49
CA LEU A 66 0.37 0.29 1.74
C LEU A 66 1.71 -0.08 2.37
N TRP A 67 2.56 0.90 2.65
CA TRP A 67 3.84 0.69 3.30
C TRP A 67 3.67 0.06 4.69
N TRP A 68 2.81 0.61 5.52
CA TRP A 68 2.57 0.12 6.88
C TRP A 68 2.00 -1.30 6.93
N TYR A 69 1.19 -1.67 5.96
CA TYR A 69 0.64 -3.02 5.89
C TYR A 69 1.73 -4.07 5.70
N TYR A 70 2.68 -3.82 4.81
CA TYR A 70 3.77 -4.75 4.50
C TYR A 70 4.99 -4.62 5.40
N VAL A 71 5.19 -3.47 6.04
CA VAL A 71 6.34 -3.15 6.90
C VAL A 71 5.86 -2.65 8.26
N PRO A 72 5.50 -3.56 9.20
CA PRO A 72 4.94 -3.17 10.50
C PRO A 72 5.81 -2.20 11.30
N ALA A 73 7.13 -2.27 11.18
CA ALA A 73 8.05 -1.35 11.85
C ALA A 73 7.85 0.12 11.41
N ALA A 74 7.36 0.36 10.19
CA ALA A 74 7.10 1.71 9.69
C ALA A 74 5.90 2.40 10.37
N ARG A 75 5.02 1.63 11.03
CA ARG A 75 3.84 2.17 11.75
C ARG A 75 4.21 3.05 12.94
N LEU A 76 5.46 3.02 13.39
CA LEU A 76 5.91 3.70 14.61
C LEU A 76 6.20 5.20 14.43
N GLY A 77 6.05 5.78 13.25
CA GLY A 77 6.25 7.21 13.20
C GLY A 77 6.32 7.94 11.87
N GLU A 78 6.47 7.29 10.74
CA GLU A 78 6.66 8.04 9.49
C GLU A 78 5.41 7.99 8.60
N LEU A 79 4.99 9.18 8.15
CA LEU A 79 3.93 9.36 7.18
C LEU A 79 4.55 9.74 5.84
N LEU A 80 4.12 9.10 4.77
CA LEU A 80 4.54 9.50 3.43
C LEU A 80 3.76 10.76 3.00
N ARG A 81 4.47 11.71 2.41
CA ARG A 81 3.93 12.97 1.96
C ARG A 81 4.26 13.21 0.50
N GLY A 82 3.35 13.85 -0.21
CA GLY A 82 3.47 14.13 -1.63
C GLY A 82 3.21 12.90 -2.52
N PRO A 83 3.44 13.02 -3.83
CA PRO A 83 3.30 11.91 -4.78
C PRO A 83 4.31 10.81 -4.48
N VAL A 84 3.90 9.54 -4.60
CA VAL A 84 4.77 8.38 -4.41
C VAL A 84 4.79 7.54 -5.68
N LEU A 85 5.98 7.31 -6.21
CA LEU A 85 6.19 6.47 -7.37
C LEU A 85 6.49 5.03 -6.94
N ILE A 86 5.77 4.07 -7.49
CA ILE A 86 6.01 2.63 -7.31
C ILE A 86 6.63 2.05 -8.57
N VAL A 87 7.70 1.28 -8.41
CA VAL A 87 8.31 0.44 -9.45
C VAL A 87 8.57 -0.96 -8.90
N GLY A 88 8.90 -1.92 -9.75
CA GLY A 88 9.35 -3.23 -9.29
C GLY A 88 10.70 -3.15 -8.60
N SER A 89 10.94 -4.03 -7.62
CA SER A 89 12.22 -4.10 -6.90
C SER A 89 13.40 -4.25 -7.87
N PRO A 90 14.54 -3.63 -7.57
CA PRO A 90 15.71 -3.69 -8.43
C PRO A 90 16.21 -5.13 -8.64
N ASP A 91 16.79 -5.37 -9.80
CA ASP A 91 17.46 -6.60 -10.14
C ASP A 91 18.83 -6.74 -9.45
N ALA A 92 19.56 -7.80 -9.78
CA ALA A 92 20.89 -8.06 -9.20
C ALA A 92 21.96 -7.01 -9.60
N GLN A 93 21.70 -6.23 -10.63
CA GLN A 93 22.54 -5.13 -11.12
C GLN A 93 22.13 -3.78 -10.51
N GLY A 94 21.07 -3.74 -9.70
CA GLY A 94 20.54 -2.52 -9.08
C GLY A 94 19.64 -1.69 -9.99
N SER A 95 19.19 -2.25 -11.12
CA SER A 95 18.26 -1.58 -12.02
C SER A 95 16.82 -1.91 -11.64
N ASP A 96 15.97 -0.89 -11.52
CA ASP A 96 14.56 -1.09 -11.25
C ASP A 96 13.88 -1.87 -12.38
N ARG A 97 12.84 -2.59 -12.01
CA ARG A 97 11.96 -3.33 -12.92
C ARG A 97 10.61 -2.65 -13.03
N ASP A 98 9.86 -3.06 -14.03
CA ASP A 98 8.45 -2.64 -14.16
C ASP A 98 7.67 -3.00 -12.90
N VAL A 99 6.72 -2.14 -12.53
CA VAL A 99 5.77 -2.45 -11.47
C VAL A 99 5.07 -3.78 -11.78
N PRO A 100 4.92 -4.71 -10.78
CA PRO A 100 4.29 -6.01 -11.02
C PRO A 100 2.85 -5.88 -11.53
N GLU A 101 2.53 -6.60 -12.61
CA GLU A 101 1.17 -6.61 -13.19
C GLU A 101 0.10 -7.05 -12.18
N GLU A 102 0.44 -8.00 -11.31
CA GLU A 102 -0.44 -8.46 -10.22
C GLU A 102 -0.82 -7.33 -9.26
N LEU A 103 0.11 -6.42 -9.00
CA LEU A 103 -0.16 -5.26 -8.15
C LEU A 103 -1.07 -4.26 -8.86
N LEU A 104 -0.84 -4.03 -10.15
CA LEU A 104 -1.74 -3.19 -10.96
C LEU A 104 -3.16 -3.74 -10.99
N ALA A 105 -3.30 -5.06 -11.15
CA ALA A 105 -4.59 -5.73 -11.11
C ALA A 105 -5.31 -5.52 -9.77
N ARG A 106 -4.57 -5.61 -8.64
CA ARG A 106 -5.14 -5.32 -7.31
C ARG A 106 -5.62 -3.88 -7.17
N PHE A 107 -4.84 -2.93 -7.66
CA PHE A 107 -5.23 -1.51 -7.61
C PHE A 107 -6.46 -1.21 -8.45
N ALA A 108 -6.68 -1.96 -9.53
CA ALA A 108 -7.81 -1.79 -10.42
C ALA A 108 -9.06 -2.58 -9.99
N GLN A 109 -8.93 -3.56 -9.10
CA GLN A 109 -10.04 -4.39 -8.66
C GLN A 109 -11.02 -3.60 -7.77
N THR A 110 -12.30 -3.62 -8.13
CA THR A 110 -13.36 -2.82 -7.50
C THR A 110 -14.36 -3.64 -6.69
N SER A 111 -14.03 -4.88 -6.31
CA SER A 111 -14.87 -5.73 -5.47
C SER A 111 -14.11 -6.95 -4.95
N GLY A 112 -14.70 -7.66 -3.98
CA GLY A 112 -14.18 -8.94 -3.50
C GLY A 112 -13.05 -8.83 -2.50
N TRP A 113 -12.87 -7.71 -1.84
CA TRP A 113 -11.91 -7.53 -0.77
C TRP A 113 -12.54 -7.81 0.59
N ALA A 114 -11.83 -8.56 1.42
CA ALA A 114 -12.21 -8.82 2.80
C ALA A 114 -11.00 -8.75 3.73
N LEU A 115 -11.25 -8.72 5.03
CA LEU A 115 -10.24 -8.60 6.06
C LEU A 115 -10.41 -9.69 7.11
N ASP A 116 -9.32 -10.38 7.44
CA ASP A 116 -9.25 -11.27 8.58
C ASP A 116 -8.39 -10.64 9.68
N VAL A 117 -8.77 -10.89 10.93
CA VAL A 117 -8.06 -10.41 12.11
C VAL A 117 -7.67 -11.61 12.97
N ARG A 118 -6.46 -11.57 13.51
CA ARG A 118 -5.99 -12.54 14.51
C ARG A 118 -5.81 -11.83 15.85
N PRO A 119 -6.58 -12.24 16.90
CA PRO A 119 -6.39 -11.73 18.25
C PRO A 119 -5.11 -12.24 18.91
N ARG A 120 -4.53 -11.49 19.84
CA ARG A 120 -3.28 -11.83 20.54
C ARG A 120 -3.32 -13.16 21.31
N ALA A 121 -4.45 -13.45 21.92
CA ALA A 121 -4.64 -14.65 22.74
C ALA A 121 -5.12 -15.86 21.93
N ASN A 122 -5.27 -15.74 20.61
CA ASN A 122 -5.89 -16.76 19.79
C ASN A 122 -5.10 -16.95 18.48
N PRO A 123 -4.69 -18.18 18.13
CA PRO A 123 -3.97 -18.45 16.90
C PRO A 123 -4.85 -18.43 15.64
N PHE A 124 -6.18 -18.38 15.80
CA PHE A 124 -7.12 -18.45 14.69
C PHE A 124 -7.40 -17.07 14.06
N TRP A 125 -7.68 -17.09 12.76
CA TRP A 125 -8.10 -15.92 12.00
C TRP A 125 -9.62 -15.85 11.98
N TYR A 126 -10.13 -14.64 12.14
CA TYR A 126 -11.58 -14.35 12.13
C TYR A 126 -11.89 -13.37 11.01
N ARG A 127 -12.89 -13.68 10.17
CA ARG A 127 -13.35 -12.81 9.12
C ARG A 127 -14.13 -11.63 9.71
N VAL A 128 -13.71 -10.41 9.33
CA VAL A 128 -14.52 -9.21 9.57
C VAL A 128 -15.74 -9.27 8.68
N GLN A 129 -16.94 -9.03 9.25
CA GLN A 129 -18.23 -9.11 8.53
C GLN A 129 -18.49 -7.88 7.64
N MET A 130 -17.48 -7.50 6.87
CA MET A 130 -17.55 -6.41 5.89
C MET A 130 -16.78 -6.81 4.66
N THR A 131 -17.26 -6.37 3.51
CA THR A 131 -16.53 -6.40 2.24
C THR A 131 -16.18 -4.98 1.83
N TYR A 132 -15.13 -4.84 1.06
CA TYR A 132 -14.58 -3.56 0.65
C TYR A 132 -14.52 -3.51 -0.88
N ASP A 133 -14.82 -2.34 -1.43
CA ASP A 133 -14.87 -2.18 -2.88
C ASP A 133 -13.48 -2.05 -3.49
N THR A 134 -12.53 -1.46 -2.78
CA THR A 134 -11.19 -1.24 -3.31
C THR A 134 -10.10 -1.76 -2.39
N TYR A 135 -8.93 -2.05 -2.98
CA TYR A 135 -7.74 -2.42 -2.22
C TYR A 135 -7.30 -1.30 -1.25
N TRP A 136 -7.50 -0.05 -1.64
CA TRP A 136 -7.19 1.11 -0.79
C TRP A 136 -8.08 1.19 0.44
N GLU A 137 -9.36 0.92 0.27
CA GLU A 137 -10.32 0.91 1.37
C GLU A 137 -9.98 -0.18 2.39
N VAL A 138 -9.72 -1.42 1.94
CA VAL A 138 -9.37 -2.50 2.86
C VAL A 138 -8.04 -2.27 3.56
N LEU A 139 -7.05 -1.59 2.94
CA LEU A 139 -5.81 -1.16 3.58
C LEU A 139 -6.06 -0.17 4.73
N VAL A 140 -6.92 0.82 4.51
CA VAL A 140 -7.31 1.78 5.57
C VAL A 140 -7.93 1.06 6.75
N TRP A 141 -8.91 0.18 6.49
CA TRP A 141 -9.57 -0.58 7.56
C TRP A 141 -8.63 -1.54 8.28
N ALA A 142 -7.69 -2.17 7.58
CA ALA A 142 -6.65 -3.00 8.19
C ALA A 142 -5.83 -2.21 9.22
N MET A 143 -5.43 -0.99 8.89
CA MET A 143 -4.67 -0.13 9.79
C MET A 143 -5.53 0.39 10.94
N LEU A 144 -6.78 0.77 10.69
CA LEU A 144 -7.71 1.23 11.73
C LEU A 144 -8.02 0.14 12.76
N ILE A 145 -8.17 -1.11 12.34
CA ILE A 145 -8.40 -2.24 13.25
C ILE A 145 -7.19 -2.44 14.16
N LEU A 146 -5.99 -2.43 13.62
CA LEU A 146 -4.76 -2.57 14.42
C LEU A 146 -4.55 -1.43 15.41
N ASP A 147 -4.98 -0.21 15.05
CA ASP A 147 -4.87 0.96 15.92
C ASP A 147 -5.92 0.97 17.03
N ARG A 148 -7.16 0.60 16.72
CA ARG A 148 -8.31 0.81 17.60
C ARG A 148 -8.76 -0.43 18.36
N TRP A 149 -8.36 -1.61 17.94
CA TRP A 149 -8.70 -2.85 18.63
C TRP A 149 -7.48 -3.39 19.41
N PRO A 150 -7.40 -3.18 20.73
CA PRO A 150 -6.23 -3.52 21.54
C PRO A 150 -5.85 -5.01 21.49
N ASP A 151 -6.82 -5.90 21.28
CA ASP A 151 -6.60 -7.34 21.19
C ASP A 151 -6.21 -7.82 19.79
N ALA A 152 -6.26 -6.96 18.76
CA ALA A 152 -5.79 -7.33 17.44
C ALA A 152 -4.25 -7.42 17.42
N ASP A 153 -3.74 -8.58 17.05
CA ASP A 153 -2.31 -8.84 16.91
C ASP A 153 -1.86 -8.65 15.46
N ASP A 154 -2.66 -9.14 14.55
CA ASP A 154 -2.35 -9.10 13.11
C ASP A 154 -3.62 -9.04 12.26
N VAL A 155 -3.46 -8.54 11.04
CA VAL A 155 -4.52 -8.46 10.03
C VAL A 155 -4.01 -8.99 8.70
N ARG A 156 -4.90 -9.58 7.91
CA ARG A 156 -4.59 -9.95 6.54
C ARG A 156 -5.72 -9.57 5.59
N ILE A 157 -5.34 -9.02 4.45
CA ILE A 157 -6.25 -8.72 3.36
C ILE A 157 -6.47 -10.00 2.56
N VAL A 158 -7.74 -10.30 2.26
CA VAL A 158 -8.16 -11.47 1.48
C VAL A 158 -8.84 -11.01 0.21
N GLU A 159 -8.44 -11.62 -0.91
CA GLU A 159 -8.90 -11.33 -2.26
C GLU A 159 -9.87 -12.40 -2.74
N GLY A 160 -10.83 -12.03 -3.62
CA GLY A 160 -11.70 -12.98 -4.31
C GLY A 160 -12.82 -13.57 -3.47
N VAL A 161 -13.27 -12.86 -2.42
CA VAL A 161 -14.34 -13.35 -1.54
C VAL A 161 -15.71 -12.99 -2.13
N GLU A 162 -16.51 -14.01 -2.45
CA GLU A 162 -17.94 -13.84 -2.67
C GLU A 162 -18.69 -13.79 -1.32
N ILE A 163 -19.71 -12.93 -1.23
CA ILE A 163 -20.41 -12.61 0.03
C ILE A 163 -21.11 -13.82 0.66
N ASP A 164 -21.39 -14.86 -0.13
CA ASP A 164 -22.24 -15.99 0.28
C ASP A 164 -21.53 -17.15 1.01
N GLU A 165 -20.18 -17.12 1.15
CA GLU A 165 -19.41 -18.26 1.67
C GLU A 165 -18.83 -18.09 3.08
N VAL A 166 -19.20 -17.05 3.83
CA VAL A 166 -18.60 -16.78 5.14
C VAL A 166 -19.47 -17.26 6.28
N PRO A 167 -19.02 -18.24 7.10
CA PRO A 167 -19.67 -18.53 8.37
C PRO A 167 -19.59 -17.29 9.27
N LEU A 168 -20.75 -16.75 9.63
CA LEU A 168 -20.89 -15.59 10.50
C LEU A 168 -20.37 -15.93 11.91
N VAL A 169 -19.22 -15.42 12.29
CA VAL A 169 -18.81 -15.36 13.69
C VAL A 169 -19.13 -13.94 14.17
N GLN A 170 -20.15 -13.84 15.01
CA GLN A 170 -20.43 -12.59 15.74
C GLN A 170 -19.40 -12.39 16.84
N PRO A 171 -18.97 -11.15 17.12
CA PRO A 171 -18.10 -10.82 18.22
C PRO A 171 -18.75 -11.07 19.59
#